data_f65ec62c6b13dcb8c7073273bd031aa6
#
_entry.id   f65ec62c6b13dcb8c7073273bd031aa6
#
_cell.length_a   1.000
_cell.length_b   1.000
_cell.length_c   1.000
_cell.angle_alpha   90.00
_cell.angle_beta   90.00
_cell.angle_gamma   90.00
#
_symmetry.space_group_name_H-M   'P 1'
#
loop_
_entity.id
_entity.type
_entity.pdbx_description
1 polymer ?
#
loop_
_entity_poly.entity_id
_entity_poly.type
_entity_poly.pdbx_seq_one_letter_code
_entity_poly.pdbx_strand_id
1 'polypeptide(L)'
;MKMWKVFFALFSSVAISACTTIKHSSIEADAEAKKFTTPSGNNSGIYVYRDGMIGGAYLRKIWTNDDCIGAVARNSFIYKEVPGGKKYTISTSSAIGQNSINIETVPGKNYFIRQYLIIGPVSGMTYLEEKKEIEALDVIKNLRLLPNKCDY
;
A
#
# COMPACT_ATOMS: atom_id res chain seq x y z
N MET A 1 9.96 44.09 55.41
CA MET A 1 10.38 42.84 54.76
C MET A 1 9.23 42.33 53.90
N LYS A 2 9.29 42.49 52.56
CA LYS A 2 8.25 42.05 51.64
C LYS A 2 8.63 40.70 51.08
N MET A 3 7.87 39.65 51.42
CA MET A 3 8.02 38.32 50.87
C MET A 3 7.44 38.29 49.44
N TRP A 4 8.30 38.10 48.46
CA TRP A 4 7.93 37.94 47.05
C TRP A 4 7.55 36.48 46.80
N LYS A 5 6.27 36.22 46.62
CA LYS A 5 5.77 34.91 46.23
C LYS A 5 5.95 34.76 44.73
N VAL A 6 6.93 33.94 44.30
CA VAL A 6 7.13 33.53 42.91
C VAL A 6 6.14 32.42 42.62
N PHE A 7 5.12 32.72 41.81
CA PHE A 7 4.22 31.73 41.25
C PHE A 7 4.92 31.03 40.07
N PHE A 8 5.36 29.82 40.28
CA PHE A 8 5.83 28.93 39.21
C PHE A 8 4.61 28.30 38.52
N ALA A 9 4.16 28.87 37.39
CA ALA A 9 3.15 28.26 36.55
C ALA A 9 3.80 27.11 35.76
N LEU A 10 3.55 25.87 36.17
CA LEU A 10 3.88 24.68 35.36
C LEU A 10 2.98 24.66 34.11
N PHE A 11 3.54 25.04 32.99
CA PHE A 11 2.91 24.87 31.69
C PHE A 11 3.10 23.41 31.28
N SER A 12 2.11 22.57 31.59
CA SER A 12 2.07 21.17 31.15
C SER A 12 1.72 21.13 29.66
N SER A 13 2.72 21.07 28.79
CA SER A 13 2.55 20.88 27.36
C SER A 13 2.11 19.44 27.08
N VAL A 14 0.81 19.25 26.83
CA VAL A 14 0.27 17.99 26.32
C VAL A 14 0.77 17.83 24.90
N ALA A 15 1.81 17.01 24.71
CA ALA A 15 2.25 16.58 23.40
C ALA A 15 1.18 15.61 22.83
N ILE A 16 0.34 16.14 21.95
CA ILE A 16 -0.60 15.33 21.16
C ILE A 16 0.26 14.59 20.15
N SER A 17 0.61 13.33 20.44
CA SER A 17 1.23 12.42 19.48
C SER A 17 0.20 12.12 18.41
N ALA A 18 0.30 12.80 17.27
CA ALA A 18 -0.46 12.48 16.07
C ALA A 18 0.02 11.13 15.54
N CYS A 19 -0.56 10.03 16.04
CA CYS A 19 -0.43 8.73 15.40
C CYS A 19 -1.07 8.82 14.02
N THR A 20 -0.27 8.82 12.96
CA THR A 20 -0.76 8.75 11.59
C THR A 20 -1.40 7.38 11.39
N THR A 21 -2.71 7.30 11.60
CA THR A 21 -3.47 6.06 11.42
C THR A 21 -3.71 5.85 9.93
N ILE A 22 -3.27 4.71 9.41
CA ILE A 22 -3.56 4.32 8.02
C ILE A 22 -5.07 4.12 7.88
N LYS A 23 -5.71 4.93 7.03
CA LYS A 23 -7.13 4.82 6.75
C LYS A 23 -7.39 3.68 5.78
N HIS A 24 -8.06 2.64 6.23
CA HIS A 24 -8.52 1.53 5.38
C HIS A 24 -9.79 1.91 4.61
N SER A 25 -10.06 1.17 3.54
CA SER A 25 -11.35 1.20 2.85
C SER A 25 -12.47 0.64 3.74
N SER A 26 -13.73 0.83 3.33
CA SER A 26 -14.86 0.26 4.05
C SER A 26 -14.81 -1.27 4.07
N ILE A 27 -15.51 -1.87 5.03
CA ILE A 27 -15.59 -3.34 5.15
C ILE A 27 -16.25 -3.96 3.92
N GLU A 28 -17.25 -3.28 3.36
CA GLU A 28 -17.97 -3.70 2.15
C GLU A 28 -17.06 -3.67 0.92
N ALA A 29 -16.27 -2.61 0.74
CA ALA A 29 -15.31 -2.51 -0.35
C ALA A 29 -14.19 -3.55 -0.22
N ASP A 30 -13.70 -3.82 0.99
CA ASP A 30 -12.72 -4.88 1.28
C ASP A 30 -13.30 -6.26 0.92
N ALA A 31 -14.52 -6.55 1.35
CA ALA A 31 -15.19 -7.80 1.06
C ALA A 31 -15.46 -7.98 -0.45
N GLU A 32 -15.84 -6.91 -1.14
CA GLU A 32 -16.06 -6.95 -2.60
C GLU A 32 -14.76 -7.25 -3.35
N ALA A 33 -13.68 -6.55 -3.04
CA ALA A 33 -12.37 -6.78 -3.67
C ALA A 33 -11.86 -8.22 -3.43
N LYS A 34 -12.19 -8.82 -2.29
CA LYS A 34 -11.82 -10.19 -1.93
C LYS A 34 -12.68 -11.28 -2.57
N LYS A 35 -13.68 -10.94 -3.34
CA LYS A 35 -14.38 -11.91 -4.22
C LYS A 35 -13.53 -12.28 -5.42
N PHE A 36 -12.53 -11.49 -5.75
CA PHE A 36 -11.61 -11.70 -6.89
C PHE A 36 -12.37 -11.93 -8.20
N THR A 37 -13.47 -11.24 -8.37
CA THR A 37 -14.32 -11.37 -9.55
C THR A 37 -13.55 -11.03 -10.82
N THR A 38 -13.94 -11.66 -11.91
CA THR A 38 -13.42 -11.31 -13.24
C THR A 38 -13.70 -9.83 -13.52
N PRO A 39 -12.68 -9.04 -13.90
CA PRO A 39 -12.85 -7.64 -14.25
C PRO A 39 -13.89 -7.44 -15.35
N SER A 40 -14.67 -6.37 -15.25
CA SER A 40 -15.77 -6.09 -16.17
C SER A 40 -15.28 -5.60 -17.55
N GLY A 41 -16.05 -5.89 -18.59
CA GLY A 41 -15.78 -5.42 -19.94
C GLY A 41 -14.42 -5.86 -20.47
N ASN A 42 -13.66 -4.91 -21.04
CA ASN A 42 -12.33 -5.15 -21.59
C ASN A 42 -11.21 -4.81 -20.61
N ASN A 43 -11.49 -4.86 -19.29
CA ASN A 43 -10.53 -4.53 -18.24
C ASN A 43 -9.76 -5.74 -17.74
N SER A 44 -8.66 -5.45 -17.06
CA SER A 44 -7.87 -6.37 -16.24
C SER A 44 -7.77 -5.83 -14.82
N GLY A 45 -7.72 -6.70 -13.82
CA GLY A 45 -7.54 -6.32 -12.42
C GLY A 45 -6.08 -6.37 -12.01
N ILE A 46 -5.63 -5.38 -11.28
CA ILE A 46 -4.29 -5.35 -10.68
C ILE A 46 -4.45 -5.29 -9.17
N TYR A 47 -4.02 -6.34 -8.50
CA TYR A 47 -3.88 -6.42 -7.05
C TYR A 47 -2.41 -6.21 -6.70
N VAL A 48 -2.12 -5.19 -5.90
CA VAL A 48 -0.78 -5.04 -5.31
C VAL A 48 -0.90 -5.19 -3.82
N TYR A 49 -0.14 -6.09 -3.23
CA TYR A 49 -0.25 -6.40 -1.81
C TYR A 49 1.12 -6.47 -1.14
N ARG A 50 1.11 -6.22 0.16
CA ARG A 50 2.28 -6.33 1.02
C ARG A 50 1.92 -7.09 2.28
N ASP A 51 2.48 -8.27 2.37
CA ASP A 51 2.49 -9.14 3.54
C ASP A 51 3.84 -9.04 4.26
N GLY A 52 3.94 -9.62 5.43
CA GLY A 52 5.19 -9.71 6.17
C GLY A 52 5.42 -8.61 7.19
N MET A 53 6.43 -8.84 8.04
CA MET A 53 6.64 -8.05 9.26
C MET A 53 7.56 -6.85 9.09
N ILE A 54 8.30 -6.78 7.98
CA ILE A 54 9.35 -5.78 7.76
C ILE A 54 8.74 -4.48 7.20
N GLY A 55 9.20 -3.34 7.72
CA GLY A 55 8.92 -2.02 7.17
C GLY A 55 7.72 -1.27 7.77
N GLY A 56 7.12 -1.78 8.85
CA GLY A 56 6.13 -1.05 9.64
C GLY A 56 4.94 -0.49 8.85
N ALA A 57 4.38 0.60 9.35
CA ALA A 57 3.23 1.29 8.78
C ALA A 57 3.56 2.23 7.60
N TYR A 58 4.79 2.23 7.10
CA TYR A 58 5.16 3.11 6.00
C TYR A 58 4.43 2.74 4.71
N LEU A 59 3.68 3.70 4.19
CA LEU A 59 3.03 3.62 2.90
C LEU A 59 4.06 3.74 1.78
N ARG A 60 3.97 2.85 0.80
CA ARG A 60 4.78 2.87 -0.42
C ARG A 60 3.86 3.01 -1.61
N LYS A 61 4.01 4.10 -2.35
CA LYS A 61 3.21 4.38 -3.53
C LYS A 61 3.46 3.36 -4.63
N ILE A 62 2.40 3.09 -5.38
CA ILE A 62 2.39 2.18 -6.53
C ILE A 62 1.95 2.97 -7.74
N TRP A 63 2.66 2.81 -8.84
CA TRP A 63 2.34 3.40 -10.12
C TRP A 63 2.09 2.32 -11.17
N THR A 64 1.22 2.61 -12.10
CA THR A 64 1.06 1.91 -13.39
C THR A 64 1.48 2.87 -14.48
N ASN A 65 2.59 2.61 -15.14
CA ASN A 65 3.29 3.60 -15.97
C ASN A 65 3.56 4.86 -15.12
N ASP A 66 3.03 6.02 -15.51
CA ASP A 66 3.19 7.29 -14.79
C ASP A 66 2.03 7.60 -13.82
N ASP A 67 0.97 6.80 -13.84
CA ASP A 67 -0.23 7.01 -13.03
C ASP A 67 -0.07 6.35 -11.65
N CYS A 68 -0.16 7.14 -10.58
CA CYS A 68 -0.21 6.58 -9.24
C CYS A 68 -1.60 5.96 -8.97
N ILE A 69 -1.61 4.66 -8.67
CA ILE A 69 -2.85 3.89 -8.44
C ILE A 69 -3.17 3.67 -6.96
N GLY A 70 -2.31 4.09 -6.07
CA GLY A 70 -2.49 3.96 -4.63
C GLY A 70 -1.18 3.77 -3.88
N ALA A 71 -1.29 3.31 -2.64
CA ALA A 71 -0.14 2.93 -1.83
C ALA A 71 -0.47 1.70 -0.98
N VAL A 72 0.55 0.91 -0.66
CA VAL A 72 0.43 -0.25 0.24
C VAL A 72 1.30 -0.09 1.48
N ALA A 73 0.80 -0.60 2.59
CA ALA A 73 1.49 -0.72 3.86
C ALA A 73 1.58 -2.19 4.26
N ARG A 74 2.21 -2.46 5.39
CA ARG A 74 2.22 -3.81 5.95
C ARG A 74 0.79 -4.34 6.15
N ASN A 75 0.55 -5.60 5.76
CA ASN A 75 -0.73 -6.29 5.88
C ASN A 75 -1.88 -5.57 5.16
N SER A 76 -1.58 -5.00 4.00
CA SER A 76 -2.59 -4.34 3.17
C SER A 76 -2.44 -4.67 1.69
N PHE A 77 -3.49 -4.35 0.95
CA PHE A 77 -3.50 -4.43 -0.50
C PHE A 77 -4.29 -3.28 -1.11
N ILE A 78 -4.07 -3.02 -2.40
CA ILE A 78 -4.91 -2.18 -3.25
C ILE A 78 -5.41 -3.02 -4.43
N TYR A 79 -6.53 -2.62 -4.99
CA TYR A 79 -7.10 -3.19 -6.22
C TYR A 79 -7.45 -2.07 -7.19
N LYS A 80 -7.07 -2.23 -8.45
CA LYS A 80 -7.40 -1.29 -9.53
C LYS A 80 -7.70 -2.02 -10.81
N GLU A 81 -8.82 -1.70 -11.44
CA GLU A 81 -9.07 -2.08 -12.83
C GLU A 81 -8.37 -1.12 -13.79
N VAL A 82 -7.78 -1.70 -14.83
CA VAL A 82 -7.10 -1.00 -15.92
C VAL A 82 -7.54 -1.60 -17.25
N PRO A 83 -7.48 -0.86 -18.37
CA PRO A 83 -7.74 -1.45 -19.68
C PRO A 83 -6.88 -2.67 -19.95
N GLY A 84 -7.50 -3.78 -20.35
CA GLY A 84 -6.82 -5.02 -20.71
C GLY A 84 -6.18 -4.97 -22.11
N GLY A 85 -5.37 -5.96 -22.42
CA GLY A 85 -4.66 -6.07 -23.71
C GLY A 85 -3.52 -5.06 -23.87
N LYS A 86 -2.97 -4.53 -22.77
CA LYS A 86 -1.90 -3.55 -22.76
C LYS A 86 -0.71 -3.99 -21.90
N LYS A 87 0.43 -3.38 -22.18
CA LYS A 87 1.63 -3.51 -21.33
C LYS A 87 1.63 -2.39 -20.27
N TYR A 88 1.91 -2.77 -19.04
CA TYR A 88 2.05 -1.85 -17.92
C TYR A 88 3.38 -2.08 -17.23
N THR A 89 4.05 -0.99 -16.90
CA THR A 89 5.16 -0.98 -15.94
C THR A 89 4.59 -0.66 -14.58
N ILE A 90 4.59 -1.65 -13.68
CA ILE A 90 4.20 -1.45 -12.29
C ILE A 90 5.44 -1.09 -11.50
N SER A 91 5.40 0.02 -10.78
CA SER A 91 6.56 0.49 -10.03
C SER A 91 6.21 0.92 -8.61
N THR A 92 7.21 0.92 -7.75
CA THR A 92 7.09 1.31 -6.33
C THR A 92 8.27 2.14 -5.90
N SER A 93 8.05 3.06 -4.95
CA SER A 93 9.14 3.82 -4.33
C SER A 93 10.05 2.92 -3.49
N SER A 94 11.34 3.10 -3.63
CA SER A 94 12.39 2.43 -2.86
C SER A 94 13.40 3.45 -2.34
N ALA A 95 14.20 3.09 -1.35
CA ALA A 95 15.25 3.97 -0.83
C ALA A 95 16.35 4.25 -1.87
N ILE A 96 16.56 3.31 -2.79
CA ILE A 96 17.50 3.46 -3.91
C ILE A 96 16.68 3.36 -5.21
N GLY A 97 16.21 4.50 -5.69
CA GLY A 97 15.47 4.59 -6.94
C GLY A 97 14.09 3.95 -6.88
N GLN A 98 13.56 3.68 -8.04
CA GLN A 98 12.25 3.07 -8.24
C GLN A 98 12.43 1.63 -8.68
N ASN A 99 11.74 0.70 -8.03
CA ASN A 99 11.71 -0.70 -8.47
C ASN A 99 10.47 -0.93 -9.34
N SER A 100 10.61 -1.71 -10.41
CA SER A 100 9.53 -1.94 -11.37
C SER A 100 9.54 -3.34 -11.96
N ILE A 101 8.34 -3.78 -12.37
CA ILE A 101 8.13 -4.97 -13.19
C ILE A 101 7.22 -4.62 -14.36
N ASN A 102 7.35 -5.37 -15.46
CA ASN A 102 6.48 -5.22 -16.62
C ASN A 102 5.48 -6.38 -16.67
N ILE A 103 4.22 -6.08 -16.91
CA ILE A 103 3.16 -7.06 -17.10
C ILE A 103 2.45 -6.82 -18.42
N GLU A 104 2.03 -7.88 -19.09
CA GLU A 104 1.15 -7.83 -20.26
C GLU A 104 -0.24 -8.27 -19.82
N THR A 105 -1.19 -7.35 -19.84
CA THR A 105 -2.54 -7.62 -19.37
C THR A 105 -3.42 -8.25 -20.44
N VAL A 106 -4.27 -9.18 -20.04
CA VAL A 106 -5.29 -9.83 -20.87
C VAL A 106 -6.65 -9.47 -20.28
N PRO A 107 -7.62 -9.00 -21.09
CA PRO A 107 -8.97 -8.71 -20.62
C PRO A 107 -9.57 -9.87 -19.82
N GLY A 108 -10.25 -9.54 -18.73
CA GLY A 108 -10.89 -10.50 -17.83
C GLY A 108 -9.94 -11.22 -16.87
N LYS A 109 -8.65 -10.88 -16.84
CA LYS A 109 -7.70 -11.50 -15.91
C LYS A 109 -7.32 -10.57 -14.77
N ASN A 110 -7.11 -11.17 -13.58
CA ASN A 110 -6.50 -10.54 -12.41
C ASN A 110 -5.01 -10.86 -12.36
N TYR A 111 -4.22 -9.86 -11.99
CA TYR A 111 -2.77 -9.92 -11.80
C TYR A 111 -2.45 -9.61 -10.35
N PHE A 112 -1.55 -10.38 -9.75
CA PHE A 112 -1.22 -10.31 -8.34
C PHE A 112 0.25 -9.98 -8.16
N ILE A 113 0.53 -8.83 -7.58
CA ILE A 113 1.88 -8.30 -7.45
C ILE A 113 2.19 -8.14 -5.96
N ARG A 114 3.16 -8.88 -5.50
CA ARG A 114 3.67 -8.77 -4.13
C ARG A 114 4.71 -7.67 -4.06
N GLN A 115 4.51 -6.74 -3.13
CA GLN A 115 5.54 -5.80 -2.73
C GLN A 115 6.18 -6.32 -1.43
N TYR A 116 7.50 -6.40 -1.40
CA TYR A 116 8.23 -6.80 -0.19
C TYR A 116 9.47 -5.95 0.00
N LEU A 117 9.92 -5.88 1.26
CA LEU A 117 11.13 -5.16 1.63
C LEU A 117 12.24 -6.13 1.96
N ILE A 118 13.47 -5.76 1.57
CA ILE A 118 14.67 -6.44 2.00
C ILE A 118 15.45 -5.52 2.95
N ILE A 119 15.88 -6.08 4.08
CA ILE A 119 16.83 -5.44 4.98
C ILE A 119 18.23 -5.77 4.47
N GLY A 120 18.94 -4.76 4.02
CA GLY A 120 20.32 -4.86 3.57
C GLY A 120 21.16 -3.75 4.20
N PRO A 121 22.42 -3.60 3.78
CA PRO A 121 23.28 -2.51 4.25
C PRO A 121 22.67 -1.12 3.98
N VAL A 122 21.74 -1.04 3.03
CA VAL A 122 20.88 0.12 2.79
C VAL A 122 19.45 -0.31 3.10
N SER A 123 18.92 0.08 4.25
CA SER A 123 17.56 -0.25 4.67
C SER A 123 16.52 0.37 3.74
N GLY A 124 15.46 -0.36 3.47
CA GLY A 124 14.29 0.15 2.76
C GLY A 124 14.27 -0.11 1.26
N MET A 125 15.04 -1.07 0.76
CA MET A 125 14.89 -1.56 -0.61
C MET A 125 13.56 -2.29 -0.74
N THR A 126 12.77 -1.86 -1.70
CA THR A 126 11.44 -2.40 -1.97
C THR A 126 11.46 -3.10 -3.32
N TYR A 127 10.88 -4.29 -3.40
CA TYR A 127 10.82 -5.10 -4.61
C TYR A 127 9.38 -5.42 -4.96
N LEU A 128 9.15 -5.67 -6.25
CA LEU A 128 7.89 -6.16 -6.80
C LEU A 128 8.12 -7.52 -7.43
N GLU A 129 7.16 -8.41 -7.25
CA GLU A 129 7.17 -9.76 -7.81
C GLU A 129 5.74 -10.15 -8.21
N GLU A 130 5.56 -10.61 -9.44
CA GLU A 130 4.29 -11.20 -9.86
C GLU A 130 4.13 -12.59 -9.23
N LYS A 131 2.96 -12.85 -8.65
CA LYS A 131 2.61 -14.09 -7.99
C LYS A 131 1.50 -14.83 -8.73
N LYS A 132 1.52 -16.16 -8.64
CA LYS A 132 0.41 -16.97 -9.11
C LYS A 132 -0.84 -16.69 -8.29
N GLU A 133 -1.99 -16.69 -8.95
CA GLU A 133 -3.28 -16.44 -8.32
C GLU A 133 -3.48 -17.27 -7.04
N ILE A 134 -3.27 -18.58 -7.13
CA ILE A 134 -3.49 -19.50 -6.00
C ILE A 134 -2.69 -19.12 -4.75
N GLU A 135 -1.46 -18.61 -4.92
CA GLU A 135 -0.60 -18.18 -3.82
C GLU A 135 -1.07 -16.84 -3.24
N ALA A 136 -1.46 -15.92 -4.12
CA ALA A 136 -1.84 -14.56 -3.73
C ALA A 136 -3.19 -14.51 -3.00
N LEU A 137 -4.17 -15.31 -3.44
CA LEU A 137 -5.51 -15.32 -2.83
C LEU A 137 -5.48 -15.66 -1.35
N ASP A 138 -4.71 -16.68 -0.95
CA ASP A 138 -4.62 -17.10 0.44
C ASP A 138 -3.99 -16.03 1.34
N VAL A 139 -3.08 -15.26 0.78
CA VAL A 139 -2.46 -14.13 1.49
C VAL A 139 -3.43 -12.95 1.57
N ILE A 140 -3.98 -12.50 0.45
CA ILE A 140 -4.81 -11.28 0.36
C ILE A 140 -6.08 -11.38 1.20
N LYS A 141 -6.67 -12.57 1.35
CA LYS A 141 -7.83 -12.80 2.24
C LYS A 141 -7.60 -12.29 3.66
N ASN A 142 -6.37 -12.32 4.15
CA ASN A 142 -5.98 -11.90 5.50
C ASN A 142 -5.48 -10.45 5.59
N LEU A 143 -5.42 -9.74 4.48
CA LEU A 143 -4.98 -8.35 4.42
C LEU A 143 -6.17 -7.39 4.44
N ARG A 144 -5.91 -6.09 4.53
CA ARG A 144 -6.93 -5.04 4.51
C ARG A 144 -6.78 -4.18 3.27
N LEU A 145 -7.90 -3.91 2.60
CA LEU A 145 -7.94 -3.02 1.44
C LEU A 145 -7.64 -1.58 1.85
N LEU A 146 -6.75 -0.93 1.13
CA LEU A 146 -6.50 0.50 1.20
C LEU A 146 -7.18 1.22 0.03
N PRO A 147 -7.59 2.49 0.21
CA PRO A 147 -8.14 3.27 -0.89
C PRO A 147 -7.07 3.58 -1.93
N ASN A 148 -7.50 3.72 -3.18
CA ASN A 148 -6.63 4.09 -4.30
C ASN A 148 -6.30 5.60 -4.24
N LYS A 149 -5.49 5.99 -3.25
CA LYS A 149 -5.05 7.36 -3.01
C LYS A 149 -3.54 7.46 -3.01
N CYS A 150 -3.03 8.60 -3.41
CA CYS A 150 -1.59 8.89 -3.52
C CYS A 150 -1.14 10.11 -2.68
N ASP A 151 -2.06 10.78 -2.05
CA ASP A 151 -1.88 11.92 -1.17
C ASP A 151 -1.70 11.46 0.30
N TYR A 152 -0.51 10.94 0.59
CA TYR A 152 -0.13 10.50 1.94
C TYR A 152 1.12 11.23 2.40
#